data_f54c2c013e6471c5afa4f07f13cd31d3
#
_entry.id   f54c2c013e6471c5afa4f07f13cd31d3
#
_cell.length_a   1.000
_cell.length_b   1.000
_cell.length_c   1.000
_cell.angle_alpha   90.00
_cell.angle_beta   90.00
_cell.angle_gamma   90.00
#
_symmetry.space_group_name_H-M   'P 1'
#
loop_
_entity.id
_entity.type
_entity.pdbx_description
1 polymer ?
#
loop_
_entity_poly.entity_id
_entity_poly.type
_entity_poly.pdbx_seq_one_letter_code
_entity_poly.pdbx_strand_id
1 'polypeptide(L)'
;AVLAYDRDSLDFPKERVSSFSILMMDTEFNLVNFIEKPTPEQVSDNLDENGKIRVSMNIFKFNGNQSFHFIKNCPINPIRNEKELPSAIVNMIGEEDLYMRGIPIAEHVPDLTSKADINTIQKLIDSN
;
A
#
# COMPACT_ATOMS: atom_id res chain seq x y z
N ALA A 1 3.37 0.90 -11.06
CA ALA A 1 1.99 0.76 -10.59
C ALA A 1 1.96 0.19 -9.18
N VAL A 2 0.89 0.46 -8.45
CA VAL A 2 0.56 -0.13 -7.15
C VAL A 2 -0.87 -0.69 -7.20
N LEU A 3 -1.10 -1.87 -6.62
CA LEU A 3 -2.46 -2.35 -6.42
C LEU A 3 -3.10 -1.59 -5.25
N ALA A 4 -4.16 -0.86 -5.54
CA ALA A 4 -4.88 0.00 -4.60
C ALA A 4 -6.17 -0.69 -4.16
N TYR A 5 -6.08 -1.47 -3.07
CA TYR A 5 -7.20 -2.26 -2.57
C TYR A 5 -8.26 -1.38 -1.92
N ASP A 6 -9.53 -1.67 -2.23
CA ASP A 6 -10.65 -1.14 -1.48
C ASP A 6 -10.62 -1.75 -0.06
N ARG A 7 -10.44 -0.89 0.94
CA ARG A 7 -10.34 -1.29 2.33
C ARG A 7 -11.55 -2.14 2.79
N ASP A 8 -12.74 -1.80 2.32
CA ASP A 8 -13.98 -2.46 2.71
C ASP A 8 -14.15 -3.86 2.08
N SER A 9 -13.34 -4.16 1.04
CA SER A 9 -13.33 -5.48 0.39
C SER A 9 -12.35 -6.46 1.04
N LEU A 10 -11.58 -6.02 2.03
CA LEU A 10 -10.62 -6.86 2.74
C LEU A 10 -11.26 -7.54 3.95
N ASP A 11 -11.32 -8.87 3.92
CA ASP A 11 -11.90 -9.71 4.98
C ASP A 11 -10.87 -9.99 6.08
N PHE A 12 -10.50 -8.93 6.84
CA PHE A 12 -9.64 -9.02 8.03
C PHE A 12 -10.33 -8.41 9.25
N PRO A 13 -9.89 -8.77 10.46
CA PRO A 13 -10.32 -8.07 11.68
C PRO A 13 -10.11 -6.55 11.57
N LYS A 14 -11.04 -5.76 12.09
CA LYS A 14 -11.04 -4.29 11.99
C LYS A 14 -9.73 -3.66 12.50
N GLU A 15 -9.17 -4.22 13.57
CA GLU A 15 -7.90 -3.78 14.17
C GLU A 15 -6.74 -3.94 13.18
N ARG A 16 -6.74 -5.04 12.40
CA ARG A 16 -5.73 -5.28 11.36
C ARG A 16 -5.90 -4.33 10.18
N VAL A 17 -7.12 -4.19 9.68
CA VAL A 17 -7.43 -3.28 8.56
C VAL A 17 -7.08 -1.83 8.89
N SER A 18 -7.28 -1.40 10.14
CA SER A 18 -6.95 -0.04 10.59
C SER A 18 -5.45 0.27 10.58
N SER A 19 -4.60 -0.76 10.56
CA SER A 19 -3.14 -0.60 10.54
C SER A 19 -2.54 -0.54 9.13
N PHE A 20 -3.33 -0.84 8.09
CA PHE A 20 -2.85 -0.78 6.71
C PHE A 20 -2.58 0.65 6.26
N SER A 21 -1.49 0.82 5.52
CA SER A 21 -1.13 2.12 4.96
C SER A 21 -2.17 2.56 3.92
N ILE A 22 -2.65 3.79 4.05
CA ILE A 22 -3.54 4.41 3.06
C ILE A 22 -2.69 4.89 1.89
N LEU A 23 -3.20 4.66 0.69
CA LEU A 23 -2.70 5.21 -0.56
C LEU A 23 -3.51 6.47 -0.91
N MET A 24 -2.89 7.63 -0.85
CA MET A 24 -3.50 8.87 -1.34
C MET A 24 -3.43 8.89 -2.86
N MET A 25 -4.58 8.99 -3.51
CA MET A 25 -4.69 9.02 -4.98
C MET A 25 -5.16 10.39 -5.44
N ASP A 26 -4.65 10.85 -6.60
CA ASP A 26 -5.21 12.00 -7.31
C ASP A 26 -6.44 11.58 -8.15
N THR A 27 -7.04 12.55 -8.84
CA THR A 27 -8.20 12.34 -9.71
C THR A 27 -7.91 11.48 -10.95
N GLU A 28 -6.66 11.34 -11.34
CA GLU A 28 -6.21 10.44 -12.41
C GLU A 28 -5.82 9.06 -11.91
N PHE A 29 -6.01 8.82 -10.62
CA PHE A 29 -5.64 7.59 -9.92
C PHE A 29 -4.13 7.33 -9.90
N ASN A 30 -3.31 8.38 -9.85
CA ASN A 30 -1.90 8.26 -9.54
C ASN A 30 -1.68 8.40 -8.04
N LEU A 31 -0.68 7.68 -7.53
CA LEU A 31 -0.28 7.75 -6.13
C LEU A 31 0.37 9.11 -5.84
N VAL A 32 -0.16 9.81 -4.84
CA VAL A 32 0.37 11.09 -4.35
C VAL A 32 1.20 10.92 -3.08
N ASN A 33 0.76 10.02 -2.19
CA ASN A 33 1.46 9.78 -0.93
C ASN A 33 1.02 8.47 -0.28
N PHE A 34 1.80 8.04 0.73
CA PHE A 34 1.44 6.99 1.69
C PHE A 34 1.18 7.59 3.07
N ILE A 35 0.14 7.11 3.75
CA ILE A 35 -0.08 7.39 5.16
C ILE A 35 0.05 6.08 5.92
N GLU A 36 1.16 5.92 6.62
CA GLU A 36 1.38 4.75 7.47
C GLU A 36 0.68 4.92 8.83
N LYS A 37 0.06 3.85 9.32
CA LYS A 37 -0.65 3.85 10.61
C LYS A 37 -1.60 5.04 10.75
N PRO A 38 -2.57 5.19 9.83
CA PRO A 38 -3.43 6.36 9.75
C PRO A 38 -4.26 6.53 11.02
N THR A 39 -4.50 7.78 11.41
CA THR A 39 -5.50 8.11 12.44
C THR A 39 -6.92 7.98 11.85
N PRO A 40 -7.98 7.85 12.70
CA PRO A 40 -9.36 7.83 12.21
C PRO A 40 -9.73 9.04 11.35
N GLU A 41 -9.23 10.24 11.68
CA GLU A 41 -9.44 11.46 10.89
C GLU A 41 -8.75 11.32 9.52
N GLN A 42 -7.49 10.87 9.48
CA GLN A 42 -6.78 10.64 8.22
C GLN A 42 -7.48 9.61 7.34
N VAL A 43 -8.15 8.62 7.93
CA VAL A 43 -8.96 7.66 7.18
C VAL A 43 -10.14 8.35 6.52
N SER A 44 -10.90 9.18 7.26
CA SER A 44 -12.09 9.87 6.72
C SER A 44 -11.75 10.94 5.67
N ASP A 45 -10.57 11.54 5.78
CA ASP A 45 -10.13 12.64 4.89
C ASP A 45 -9.51 12.15 3.57
N ASN A 46 -9.24 10.84 3.45
CA ASN A 46 -8.54 10.26 2.29
C ASN A 46 -9.42 9.27 1.51
N LEU A 47 -10.64 9.66 1.25
CA LEU A 47 -11.52 8.98 0.30
C LEU A 47 -11.11 9.31 -1.14
N ASP A 48 -11.09 8.31 -2.01
CA ASP A 48 -10.96 8.53 -3.45
C ASP A 48 -12.24 9.14 -4.04
N GLU A 49 -12.24 9.47 -5.33
CA GLU A 49 -13.39 10.04 -6.05
C GLU A 49 -14.67 9.17 -6.00
N ASN A 50 -14.53 7.88 -5.70
CA ASN A 50 -15.63 6.92 -5.55
C ASN A 50 -16.05 6.74 -4.08
N GLY A 51 -15.51 7.54 -3.16
CA GLY A 51 -15.77 7.44 -1.73
C GLY A 51 -15.14 6.22 -1.07
N LYS A 52 -14.04 5.69 -1.62
CA LYS A 52 -13.34 4.50 -1.13
C LYS A 52 -12.01 4.84 -0.49
N ILE A 53 -11.67 4.14 0.58
CA ILE A 53 -10.33 4.17 1.18
C ILE A 53 -9.45 3.17 0.45
N ARG A 54 -8.35 3.65 -0.14
CA ARG A 54 -7.39 2.78 -0.81
C ARG A 54 -6.24 2.42 0.12
N VAL A 55 -5.98 1.13 0.25
CA VAL A 55 -4.90 0.62 1.12
C VAL A 55 -3.88 -0.18 0.34
N SER A 56 -2.65 -0.19 0.85
CA SER A 56 -1.55 -0.98 0.29
C SER A 56 -1.51 -2.37 0.91
N MET A 57 -1.44 -3.38 0.03
CA MET A 57 -1.07 -4.76 0.40
C MET A 57 0.35 -5.09 -0.11
N ASN A 58 1.20 -4.06 -0.28
CA ASN A 58 2.60 -4.17 -0.68
C ASN A 58 2.84 -4.86 -2.03
N ILE A 59 1.90 -4.69 -2.96
CA ILE A 59 2.02 -5.24 -4.31
C ILE A 59 2.30 -4.09 -5.30
N PHE A 60 3.53 -4.07 -5.83
CA PHE A 60 4.04 -3.01 -6.68
C PHE A 60 4.63 -3.55 -7.98
N LYS A 61 4.57 -2.75 -9.04
CA LYS A 61 5.29 -2.97 -10.29
C LYS A 61 6.14 -1.73 -10.59
N PHE A 62 7.44 -1.91 -10.67
CA PHE A 62 8.40 -0.85 -10.95
C PHE A 62 8.98 -0.94 -12.37
N ASN A 63 9.35 0.21 -12.91
CA ASN A 63 10.31 0.30 -14.00
C ASN A 63 11.73 0.34 -13.38
N GLY A 64 12.51 -0.72 -13.56
CA GLY A 64 13.81 -0.87 -12.90
C GLY A 64 14.78 0.27 -13.20
N ASN A 65 14.78 0.80 -14.42
CA ASN A 65 15.67 1.92 -14.81
C ASN A 65 15.32 3.22 -14.07
N GLN A 66 14.05 3.46 -13.78
CA GLN A 66 13.59 4.67 -13.11
C GLN A 66 13.65 4.52 -11.58
N SER A 67 13.25 3.35 -11.05
CA SER A 67 13.07 3.17 -9.60
C SER A 67 14.36 2.79 -8.86
N PHE A 68 15.34 2.17 -9.54
CA PHE A 68 16.53 1.65 -8.87
C PHE A 68 17.31 2.71 -8.09
N HIS A 69 17.44 3.92 -8.67
CA HIS A 69 18.13 5.04 -8.03
C HIS A 69 17.48 5.42 -6.68
N PHE A 70 16.14 5.49 -6.63
CA PHE A 70 15.40 5.86 -5.42
C PHE A 70 15.47 4.77 -4.34
N ILE A 71 15.39 3.49 -4.74
CA ILE A 71 15.53 2.37 -3.81
C ILE A 71 16.95 2.33 -3.23
N LYS A 72 17.98 2.48 -4.09
CA LYS A 72 19.38 2.48 -3.67
C LYS A 72 19.69 3.63 -2.71
N ASN A 73 19.21 4.83 -3.01
CA ASN A 73 19.51 6.05 -2.25
C ASN A 73 18.44 6.39 -1.18
N CYS A 74 17.44 5.51 -0.98
CA CYS A 74 16.47 5.69 0.08
C CYS A 74 17.18 5.86 1.42
N PRO A 75 16.85 6.90 2.21
CA PRO A 75 17.42 7.08 3.54
C PRO A 75 17.01 5.93 4.46
N ILE A 76 17.88 5.62 5.42
CA ILE A 76 17.58 4.66 6.48
C ILE A 76 16.63 5.33 7.46
N ASN A 77 15.49 4.69 7.76
CA ASN A 77 14.61 5.12 8.83
C ASN A 77 15.36 5.03 10.18
N PRO A 78 15.54 6.13 10.92
CA PRO A 78 16.37 6.13 12.12
C PRO A 78 15.78 5.33 13.30
N ILE A 79 14.46 5.08 13.28
CA ILE A 79 13.76 4.34 14.33
C ILE A 79 13.86 2.83 14.09
N ARG A 80 13.65 2.40 12.84
CA ARG A 80 13.65 0.98 12.44
C ARG A 80 15.01 0.47 11.98
N ASN A 81 15.95 1.38 11.70
CA ASN A 81 17.29 1.10 11.16
C ASN A 81 17.23 0.29 9.84
N GLU A 82 16.24 0.57 9.00
CA GLU A 82 16.04 -0.08 7.70
C GLU A 82 15.60 0.92 6.63
N LYS A 83 15.76 0.56 5.36
CA LYS A 83 15.20 1.31 4.24
C LYS A 83 13.76 0.87 4.02
N GLU A 84 12.87 1.83 3.89
CA GLU A 84 11.44 1.58 3.71
C GLU A 84 11.02 1.85 2.28
N LEU A 85 10.35 0.88 1.65
CA LEU A 85 9.90 1.00 0.27
C LEU A 85 8.91 2.16 0.07
N PRO A 86 7.95 2.44 0.97
CA PRO A 86 7.09 3.62 0.86
C PRO A 86 7.87 4.93 0.74
N SER A 87 8.94 5.11 1.53
CA SER A 87 9.78 6.31 1.46
C SER A 87 10.49 6.45 0.12
N ALA A 88 11.00 5.34 -0.44
CA ALA A 88 11.61 5.35 -1.77
C ALA A 88 10.59 5.72 -2.87
N ILE A 89 9.36 5.22 -2.74
CA ILE A 89 8.28 5.51 -3.70
C ILE A 89 7.86 6.99 -3.61
N VAL A 90 7.68 7.53 -2.40
CA VAL A 90 7.33 8.94 -2.21
C VAL A 90 8.41 9.86 -2.79
N ASN A 91 9.69 9.55 -2.57
CA ASN A 91 10.77 10.29 -3.19
C ASN A 91 10.76 10.21 -4.72
N MET A 92 10.41 9.04 -5.28
CA MET A 92 10.33 8.85 -6.73
C MET A 92 9.19 9.66 -7.35
N ILE A 93 8.00 9.62 -6.79
CA ILE A 93 6.83 10.35 -7.33
C ILE A 93 6.88 11.86 -7.04
N GLY A 94 7.82 12.31 -6.20
CA GLY A 94 8.11 13.74 -5.99
C GLY A 94 8.95 14.37 -7.11
N GLU A 95 9.54 13.56 -8.00
CA GLU A 95 10.27 14.06 -9.16
C GLU A 95 9.32 14.39 -10.31
N GLU A 96 9.61 15.48 -11.00
CA GLU A 96 8.88 15.89 -12.21
C GLU A 96 8.92 14.75 -13.24
N ASP A 97 7.85 14.44 -13.88
CA ASP A 97 7.69 13.37 -14.89
C ASP A 97 7.65 11.92 -14.35
N LEU A 98 7.76 11.69 -13.03
CA LEU A 98 7.61 10.35 -12.48
C LEU A 98 6.28 10.19 -11.74
N TYR A 99 5.56 9.14 -12.03
CA TYR A 99 4.30 8.82 -11.36
C TYR A 99 4.15 7.31 -11.13
N MET A 100 3.33 6.95 -10.17
CA MET A 100 2.94 5.57 -9.92
C MET A 100 1.43 5.42 -10.05
N ARG A 101 0.98 4.77 -11.11
CA ARG A 101 -0.44 4.50 -11.34
C ARG A 101 -0.98 3.53 -10.29
N GLY A 102 -2.09 3.87 -9.66
CA GLY A 102 -2.91 2.97 -8.88
C GLY A 102 -3.76 2.08 -9.78
N ILE A 103 -3.92 0.82 -9.39
CA ILE A 103 -4.83 -0.12 -10.03
C ILE A 103 -5.88 -0.49 -8.97
N PRO A 104 -7.13 -0.03 -9.11
CA PRO A 104 -8.16 -0.29 -8.11
C PRO A 104 -8.54 -1.77 -8.09
N ILE A 105 -8.53 -2.35 -6.89
CA ILE A 105 -8.92 -3.74 -6.63
C ILE A 105 -10.00 -3.74 -5.54
N ALA A 106 -11.08 -4.47 -5.77
CA ALA A 106 -12.18 -4.67 -4.82
C ALA A 106 -12.36 -6.16 -4.49
N GLU A 107 -11.25 -6.81 -4.16
CA GLU A 107 -11.19 -8.23 -3.80
C GLU A 107 -10.39 -8.40 -2.52
N HIS A 108 -10.69 -9.49 -1.79
CA HIS A 108 -9.85 -9.91 -0.66
C HIS A 108 -8.54 -10.51 -1.16
N VAL A 109 -7.45 -10.19 -0.47
CA VAL A 109 -6.14 -10.83 -0.67
C VAL A 109 -5.67 -11.37 0.68
N PRO A 110 -5.24 -12.64 0.75
CA PRO A 110 -4.68 -13.19 1.99
C PRO A 110 -3.34 -12.53 2.31
N ASP A 111 -3.07 -12.34 3.60
CA ASP A 111 -1.83 -11.75 4.10
C ASP A 111 -1.21 -12.65 5.16
N LEU A 112 0.07 -12.97 4.99
CA LEU A 112 0.86 -13.79 5.89
C LEU A 112 1.84 -12.91 6.68
N THR A 113 1.36 -12.30 7.74
CA THR A 113 2.17 -11.42 8.60
C THR A 113 2.64 -12.13 9.88
N SER A 114 1.86 -13.11 10.36
CA SER A 114 2.15 -13.82 11.61
C SER A 114 2.03 -15.34 11.45
N LYS A 115 2.58 -16.09 12.40
CA LYS A 115 2.41 -17.55 12.44
C LYS A 115 0.95 -18.00 12.53
N ALA A 116 0.08 -17.19 13.11
CA ALA A 116 -1.35 -17.48 13.21
C ALA A 116 -2.05 -17.51 11.84
N ASP A 117 -1.52 -16.77 10.86
CA ASP A 117 -2.09 -16.71 9.51
C ASP A 117 -1.83 -17.99 8.69
N ILE A 118 -0.83 -18.80 9.06
CA ILE A 118 -0.42 -20.01 8.30
C ILE A 118 -1.60 -20.95 8.10
N ASN A 119 -2.37 -21.23 9.16
CA ASN A 119 -3.50 -22.16 9.06
C ASN A 119 -4.62 -21.62 8.16
N THR A 120 -4.80 -20.31 8.13
CA THR A 120 -5.80 -19.65 7.27
C THR A 120 -5.38 -19.74 5.80
N ILE A 121 -4.12 -19.44 5.51
CA ILE A 121 -3.55 -19.55 4.17
C ILE A 121 -3.57 -20.99 3.67
N GLN A 122 -3.20 -21.96 4.51
CA GLN A 122 -3.24 -23.38 4.13
C GLN A 122 -4.65 -23.82 3.74
N LYS A 123 -5.68 -23.46 4.51
CA LYS A 123 -7.07 -23.79 4.18
C LYS A 123 -7.51 -23.17 2.86
N LEU A 124 -7.06 -21.95 2.54
CA LEU A 124 -7.35 -21.28 1.29
C LEU A 124 -6.72 -22.03 0.10
N ILE A 125 -5.48 -22.50 0.24
CA ILE A 125 -4.77 -23.28 -0.80
C ILE A 125 -5.47 -24.61 -1.02
N ASP A 126 -5.86 -25.30 0.06
CA ASP A 126 -6.49 -26.62 0.00
C ASP A 126 -7.94 -26.58 -0.56
N SER A 127 -8.56 -25.39 -0.60
CA SER A 127 -9.93 -25.19 -1.10
C SER A 127 -10.01 -24.82 -2.59
N ASN A 128 -8.88 -24.57 -3.23
CA ASN A 128 -8.75 -24.26 -4.67
C ASN A 128 -8.17 -25.46 -5.43
#